data_cfdaffb30c62b73d871634efa1aa7684
#
_entry.id   cfdaffb30c62b73d871634efa1aa7684
#
_cell.length_a   1.000
_cell.length_b   1.000
_cell.length_c   1.000
_cell.angle_alpha   90.00
_cell.angle_beta   90.00
_cell.angle_gamma   90.00
#
_symmetry.space_group_name_H-M   'P 1'
#
loop_
_entity.id
_entity.type
_entity.pdbx_description
1 polymer ?
#
loop_
_entity_poly.entity_id
_entity_poly.type
_entity_poly.pdbx_seq_one_letter_code
_entity_poly.pdbx_strand_id
1 'polypeptide(L)'
;MPLNLPDKLPAIELLKEENIFVIDTSRATQQDIRPLRIVILNLMPLKITTETDLVRLLSNTPLQVEISFMKIKSHTSKNTPIEHMKTFYTDFDQMRHEKYDGMIITGAPVEQMDFEEVTYWDEITEIFDWARTHVTSTLYICWAAQAGLYHHYGVPKYPLKEKMFGIFEHRVLEPFHSIFRGFDDCFYVPHIRHTEVRREDILKVPELTLLSESEDAGVYMAMARGGREFFVTGHSEYSPLTLDTEYRRDLDKGLPIEMPRNYYIDNDPEKGPLVRWRAHANLLFSNWLNYFVYQETPYNINDIQ
;
A
#
# COMPACT_ATOMS: atom_id res chain seq x y z
N MET A 1 -12.51 -14.98 8.88
CA MET A 1 -13.28 -14.63 10.09
C MET A 1 -12.34 -14.76 11.27
N PRO A 2 -12.33 -13.81 12.23
CA PRO A 2 -11.62 -14.02 13.48
C PRO A 2 -12.17 -15.29 14.15
N LEU A 3 -11.30 -16.00 14.88
CA LEU A 3 -11.71 -17.19 15.62
C LEU A 3 -12.75 -16.80 16.68
N ASN A 4 -13.94 -17.34 16.56
CA ASN A 4 -14.95 -17.24 17.62
C ASN A 4 -14.69 -18.35 18.62
N LEU A 5 -14.29 -18.00 19.82
CA LEU A 5 -13.96 -18.93 20.89
C LEU A 5 -14.97 -18.84 22.00
N PRO A 6 -15.23 -19.97 22.73
CA PRO A 6 -16.04 -19.94 23.94
C PRO A 6 -15.50 -18.93 24.94
N ASP A 7 -16.41 -18.16 25.56
CA ASP A 7 -16.06 -17.19 26.59
C ASP A 7 -15.21 -17.84 27.70
N LYS A 8 -14.17 -17.15 28.14
CA LYS A 8 -13.23 -17.58 29.19
C LYS A 8 -12.36 -18.79 28.85
N LEU A 9 -12.25 -19.20 27.59
CA LEU A 9 -11.28 -20.22 27.21
C LEU A 9 -9.86 -19.74 27.54
N PRO A 10 -9.04 -20.51 28.29
CA PRO A 10 -7.68 -20.07 28.67
C PRO A 10 -6.77 -19.69 27.47
N ALA A 11 -6.99 -20.32 26.31
CA ALA A 11 -6.27 -20.01 25.10
C ALA A 11 -6.45 -18.55 24.61
N ILE A 12 -7.56 -17.86 25.00
CA ILE A 12 -7.82 -16.48 24.57
C ILE A 12 -6.71 -15.53 25.04
N GLU A 13 -6.28 -15.66 26.29
CA GLU A 13 -5.23 -14.77 26.84
C GLU A 13 -3.89 -15.03 26.17
N LEU A 14 -3.52 -16.30 25.96
CA LEU A 14 -2.28 -16.66 25.25
C LEU A 14 -2.30 -16.13 23.80
N LEU A 15 -3.42 -16.30 23.09
CA LEU A 15 -3.57 -15.82 21.72
C LEU A 15 -3.50 -14.30 21.63
N LYS A 16 -4.02 -13.57 22.63
CA LYS A 16 -3.88 -12.11 22.72
C LYS A 16 -2.42 -11.68 22.95
N GLU A 17 -1.69 -12.40 23.81
CA GLU A 17 -0.25 -12.15 24.03
C GLU A 17 0.56 -12.37 22.74
N GLU A 18 0.15 -13.32 21.93
CA GLU A 18 0.74 -13.59 20.60
C GLU A 18 0.22 -12.64 19.50
N ASN A 19 -0.54 -11.60 19.84
CA ASN A 19 -1.22 -10.70 18.88
C ASN A 19 -2.13 -11.43 17.87
N ILE A 20 -2.75 -12.55 18.28
CA ILE A 20 -3.76 -13.25 17.50
C ILE A 20 -5.15 -12.71 17.85
N PHE A 21 -5.81 -12.13 16.83
CA PHE A 21 -7.15 -11.62 17.04
C PHE A 21 -8.16 -12.75 17.18
N VAL A 22 -8.81 -12.79 18.34
CA VAL A 22 -9.92 -13.69 18.65
C VAL A 22 -11.10 -12.90 19.17
N ILE A 23 -12.30 -13.35 18.87
CA ILE A 23 -13.53 -12.81 19.45
C ILE A 23 -14.18 -13.85 20.34
N ASP A 24 -14.77 -13.40 21.42
CA ASP A 24 -15.62 -14.24 22.26
C ASP A 24 -17.03 -14.36 21.67
N THR A 25 -17.80 -15.35 22.19
CA THR A 25 -19.15 -15.63 21.69
C THR A 25 -20.08 -14.42 21.85
N SER A 26 -19.93 -13.65 22.92
CA SER A 26 -20.78 -12.50 23.21
C SER A 26 -20.54 -11.36 22.17
N ARG A 27 -19.30 -11.13 21.77
CA ARG A 27 -18.94 -10.17 20.73
C ARG A 27 -19.35 -10.66 19.32
N ALA A 28 -19.20 -11.96 19.05
CA ALA A 28 -19.58 -12.55 17.76
C ALA A 28 -21.09 -12.45 17.47
N THR A 29 -21.93 -12.61 18.49
CA THR A 29 -23.40 -12.53 18.34
C THR A 29 -23.93 -11.11 18.16
N GLN A 30 -23.11 -10.09 18.45
CA GLN A 30 -23.49 -8.68 18.30
C GLN A 30 -23.00 -8.04 16.99
N GLN A 31 -22.23 -8.77 16.18
CA GLN A 31 -21.71 -8.26 14.91
C GLN A 31 -22.64 -8.63 13.74
N ASP A 32 -23.45 -7.66 13.30
CA ASP A 32 -23.88 -7.63 11.91
C ASP A 32 -22.64 -7.28 11.08
N ILE A 33 -22.12 -8.26 10.34
CA ILE A 33 -20.88 -8.11 9.55
C ILE A 33 -21.24 -7.33 8.28
N ARG A 34 -21.05 -6.02 8.30
CA ARG A 34 -21.07 -5.24 7.07
C ARG A 34 -19.78 -5.45 6.28
N PRO A 35 -19.80 -5.39 4.94
CA PRO A 35 -18.59 -5.36 4.15
C PRO A 35 -17.69 -4.18 4.53
N LEU A 36 -16.35 -4.41 4.49
CA LEU A 36 -15.39 -3.32 4.59
C LEU A 36 -15.41 -2.52 3.30
N ARG A 37 -15.58 -1.21 3.39
CA ARG A 37 -15.55 -0.29 2.26
C ARG A 37 -14.13 0.21 2.04
N ILE A 38 -13.50 -0.24 0.96
CA ILE A 38 -12.14 0.16 0.60
C ILE A 38 -12.21 1.03 -0.65
N VAL A 39 -11.61 2.22 -0.59
CA VAL A 39 -11.46 3.09 -1.75
C VAL A 39 -10.02 3.04 -2.27
N ILE A 40 -9.85 2.92 -3.58
CA ILE A 40 -8.55 2.90 -4.26
C ILE A 40 -8.44 4.13 -5.16
N LEU A 41 -7.57 5.07 -4.80
CA LEU A 41 -7.14 6.14 -5.69
C LEU A 41 -6.02 5.61 -6.58
N ASN A 42 -6.37 5.25 -7.80
CA ASN A 42 -5.46 4.65 -8.75
C ASN A 42 -4.84 5.71 -9.67
N LEU A 43 -3.58 6.07 -9.41
CA LEU A 43 -2.81 7.07 -10.18
C LEU A 43 -1.93 6.43 -11.26
N MET A 44 -1.84 5.08 -11.27
CA MET A 44 -0.99 4.36 -12.22
C MET A 44 -1.49 4.50 -13.67
N PRO A 45 -0.57 4.52 -14.65
CA PRO A 45 -0.94 4.68 -16.05
C PRO A 45 -1.66 3.46 -16.63
N LEU A 46 -1.33 2.24 -16.17
CA LEU A 46 -1.97 0.98 -16.58
C LEU A 46 -2.98 0.55 -15.51
N LYS A 47 -4.12 1.27 -15.44
CA LYS A 47 -5.08 1.11 -14.36
C LYS A 47 -5.61 -0.31 -14.20
N ILE A 48 -5.99 -0.97 -15.29
CA ILE A 48 -6.57 -2.33 -15.27
C ILE A 48 -5.57 -3.34 -14.67
N THR A 49 -4.29 -3.23 -14.99
CA THR A 49 -3.26 -4.08 -14.40
C THR A 49 -3.14 -3.85 -12.89
N THR A 50 -3.06 -2.58 -12.48
CA THR A 50 -2.96 -2.19 -11.06
C THR A 50 -4.21 -2.61 -10.27
N GLU A 51 -5.41 -2.45 -10.84
CA GLU A 51 -6.66 -2.95 -10.28
C GLU A 51 -6.58 -4.44 -9.98
N THR A 52 -6.16 -5.22 -10.99
CA THR A 52 -6.03 -6.67 -10.88
C THR A 52 -5.03 -7.08 -9.80
N ASP A 53 -3.89 -6.40 -9.71
CA ASP A 53 -2.85 -6.69 -8.73
C ASP A 53 -3.33 -6.38 -7.30
N LEU A 54 -3.97 -5.25 -7.07
CA LEU A 54 -4.51 -4.87 -5.77
C LEU A 54 -5.70 -5.76 -5.36
N VAL A 55 -6.65 -5.99 -6.26
CA VAL A 55 -7.81 -6.84 -5.97
C VAL A 55 -7.39 -8.26 -5.61
N ARG A 56 -6.36 -8.81 -6.27
CA ARG A 56 -5.81 -10.13 -5.94
C ARG A 56 -5.31 -10.22 -4.50
N LEU A 57 -4.63 -9.19 -4.00
CA LEU A 57 -4.13 -9.15 -2.62
C LEU A 57 -5.28 -8.91 -1.62
N LEU A 58 -6.19 -8.00 -1.94
CA LEU A 58 -7.36 -7.70 -1.10
C LEU A 58 -8.35 -8.87 -1.02
N SER A 59 -8.37 -9.76 -2.02
CA SER A 59 -9.24 -10.96 -2.00
C SER A 59 -8.73 -12.08 -1.10
N ASN A 60 -7.46 -12.02 -0.66
CA ASN A 60 -6.87 -13.05 0.21
C ASN A 60 -7.22 -12.82 1.69
N THR A 61 -8.49 -12.65 1.98
CA THR A 61 -9.04 -12.46 3.32
C THR A 61 -10.42 -13.12 3.44
N PRO A 62 -10.80 -13.63 4.62
CA PRO A 62 -12.16 -14.10 4.85
C PRO A 62 -13.17 -12.96 5.09
N LEU A 63 -12.71 -11.71 5.14
CA LEU A 63 -13.58 -10.54 5.31
C LEU A 63 -14.26 -10.20 3.98
N GLN A 64 -15.50 -9.72 4.05
CA GLN A 64 -16.16 -9.14 2.87
C GLN A 64 -15.60 -7.75 2.63
N VAL A 65 -15.10 -7.51 1.41
CA VAL A 65 -14.50 -6.24 1.01
C VAL A 65 -15.26 -5.70 -0.20
N GLU A 66 -15.77 -4.49 -0.09
CA GLU A 66 -16.37 -3.72 -1.17
C GLU A 66 -15.36 -2.68 -1.65
N ILE A 67 -15.04 -2.70 -2.95
CA ILE A 67 -14.02 -1.84 -3.54
C ILE A 67 -14.67 -0.76 -4.40
N SER A 68 -14.27 0.49 -4.17
CA SER A 68 -14.60 1.64 -4.99
C SER A 68 -13.32 2.22 -5.59
N PHE A 69 -13.32 2.55 -6.89
CA PHE A 69 -12.19 3.20 -7.52
C PHE A 69 -12.42 4.70 -7.64
N MET A 70 -11.48 5.47 -7.11
CA MET A 70 -11.43 6.92 -7.22
C MET A 70 -10.42 7.35 -8.29
N LYS A 71 -10.73 8.41 -9.02
CA LYS A 71 -9.81 9.05 -9.97
C LYS A 71 -9.65 10.53 -9.66
N ILE A 72 -8.52 11.08 -10.10
CA ILE A 72 -8.27 12.51 -10.16
C ILE A 72 -9.08 13.11 -11.31
N LYS A 73 -9.84 14.17 -11.06
CA LYS A 73 -10.66 14.88 -12.03
C LYS A 73 -9.83 15.76 -12.96
N SER A 74 -8.83 16.42 -12.40
CA SER A 74 -7.91 17.30 -13.13
C SER A 74 -6.95 16.56 -14.06
N HIS A 75 -6.93 15.22 -14.03
CA HIS A 75 -6.03 14.40 -14.85
C HIS A 75 -6.80 13.36 -15.68
N THR A 76 -6.55 13.34 -16.99
CA THR A 76 -7.14 12.36 -17.92
C THR A 76 -6.18 11.20 -18.16
N SER A 77 -6.61 9.98 -17.87
CA SER A 77 -5.85 8.77 -18.19
C SER A 77 -5.72 8.58 -19.69
N LYS A 78 -4.47 8.41 -20.18
CA LYS A 78 -4.19 8.23 -21.61
C LYS A 78 -4.17 6.76 -22.03
N ASN A 79 -3.94 5.85 -21.09
CA ASN A 79 -3.67 4.42 -21.37
C ASN A 79 -4.82 3.50 -20.93
N THR A 80 -5.97 4.06 -20.54
CA THR A 80 -7.14 3.28 -20.10
C THR A 80 -8.35 3.69 -20.95
N PRO A 81 -9.15 2.73 -21.45
CA PRO A 81 -10.34 3.04 -22.23
C PRO A 81 -11.30 3.95 -21.47
N ILE A 82 -11.87 4.95 -22.17
CA ILE A 82 -12.79 5.93 -21.57
C ILE A 82 -14.02 5.25 -20.97
N GLU A 83 -14.53 4.21 -21.62
CA GLU A 83 -15.69 3.44 -21.12
C GLU A 83 -15.39 2.75 -19.80
N HIS A 84 -14.18 2.17 -19.65
CA HIS A 84 -13.73 1.56 -18.39
C HIS A 84 -13.70 2.62 -17.27
N MET A 85 -13.12 3.79 -17.55
CA MET A 85 -13.07 4.90 -16.61
C MET A 85 -14.47 5.40 -16.20
N LYS A 86 -15.40 5.50 -17.15
CA LYS A 86 -16.78 5.93 -16.85
C LYS A 86 -17.57 4.91 -16.06
N THR A 87 -17.30 3.63 -16.28
CA THR A 87 -18.06 2.53 -15.66
C THR A 87 -17.60 2.25 -14.23
N PHE A 88 -16.30 2.29 -13.96
CA PHE A 88 -15.72 1.78 -12.72
C PHE A 88 -15.10 2.87 -11.82
N TYR A 89 -14.85 4.08 -12.33
CA TYR A 89 -14.21 5.16 -11.59
C TYR A 89 -15.15 6.31 -11.27
N THR A 90 -15.05 6.78 -10.05
CA THR A 90 -15.82 7.93 -9.53
C THR A 90 -14.88 9.08 -9.22
N ASP A 91 -15.28 10.31 -9.53
CA ASP A 91 -14.54 11.52 -9.17
C ASP A 91 -14.60 11.77 -7.66
N PHE A 92 -13.54 12.35 -7.09
CA PHE A 92 -13.47 12.70 -5.67
C PHE A 92 -14.66 13.54 -5.22
N ASP A 93 -15.10 14.53 -6.00
CA ASP A 93 -16.24 15.40 -5.67
C ASP A 93 -17.52 14.65 -5.34
N GLN A 94 -17.73 13.49 -5.98
CA GLN A 94 -18.90 12.63 -5.75
C GLN A 94 -18.75 11.75 -4.51
N MET A 95 -17.51 11.49 -4.08
CA MET A 95 -17.18 10.59 -2.97
C MET A 95 -16.86 11.34 -1.67
N ARG A 96 -16.66 12.64 -1.73
CA ARG A 96 -16.16 13.46 -0.60
C ARG A 96 -17.04 13.45 0.67
N HIS A 97 -18.30 13.10 0.54
CA HIS A 97 -19.24 13.01 1.67
C HIS A 97 -19.33 11.59 2.26
N GLU A 98 -18.67 10.63 1.63
CA GLU A 98 -18.67 9.24 2.04
C GLU A 98 -17.51 8.97 3.01
N LYS A 99 -17.66 7.94 3.83
CA LYS A 99 -16.60 7.43 4.71
C LYS A 99 -16.23 6.01 4.32
N TYR A 100 -14.96 5.66 4.53
CA TYR A 100 -14.39 4.37 4.15
C TYR A 100 -13.61 3.75 5.29
N ASP A 101 -13.60 2.42 5.36
CA ASP A 101 -12.82 1.68 6.33
C ASP A 101 -11.32 1.74 6.00
N GLY A 102 -10.99 1.67 4.72
CA GLY A 102 -9.62 1.78 4.27
C GLY A 102 -9.48 2.50 2.92
N MET A 103 -8.30 3.03 2.68
CA MET A 103 -7.92 3.66 1.41
C MET A 103 -6.56 3.19 0.96
N ILE A 104 -6.42 2.95 -0.35
CA ILE A 104 -5.12 2.72 -0.99
C ILE A 104 -4.90 3.83 -2.00
N ILE A 105 -3.73 4.48 -1.93
CA ILE A 105 -3.30 5.49 -2.91
C ILE A 105 -2.06 4.96 -3.61
N THR A 106 -2.18 4.72 -4.92
CA THR A 106 -1.11 4.08 -5.69
C THR A 106 0.01 5.05 -6.06
N GLY A 107 1.14 4.52 -6.51
CA GLY A 107 2.18 5.29 -7.17
C GLY A 107 1.70 6.01 -8.43
N ALA A 108 2.52 6.95 -8.90
CA ALA A 108 2.31 7.70 -10.14
C ALA A 108 3.66 7.93 -10.86
N PRO A 109 3.69 7.97 -12.20
CA PRO A 109 4.93 8.12 -12.98
C PRO A 109 5.37 9.60 -13.07
N VAL A 110 5.34 10.33 -11.97
CA VAL A 110 5.68 11.77 -11.88
C VAL A 110 6.75 12.04 -10.81
N GLU A 111 7.45 11.02 -10.38
CA GLU A 111 8.38 11.07 -9.26
C GLU A 111 9.60 11.99 -9.47
N GLN A 112 9.98 12.27 -10.74
CA GLN A 112 11.10 13.14 -11.06
C GLN A 112 10.72 14.64 -11.07
N MET A 113 9.43 14.97 -11.03
CA MET A 113 8.93 16.35 -10.92
C MET A 113 8.92 16.78 -9.45
N ASP A 114 9.12 18.05 -9.19
CA ASP A 114 8.81 18.58 -7.85
C ASP A 114 7.32 18.40 -7.56
N PHE A 115 6.96 18.21 -6.30
CA PHE A 115 5.57 17.87 -5.95
C PHE A 115 4.60 18.93 -6.43
N GLU A 116 4.93 20.21 -6.24
CA GLU A 116 4.13 21.38 -6.61
C GLU A 116 4.00 21.55 -8.13
N GLU A 117 4.90 20.95 -8.94
CA GLU A 117 4.82 20.96 -10.40
C GLU A 117 3.86 19.90 -10.96
N VAL A 118 3.43 18.95 -10.14
CA VAL A 118 2.46 17.91 -10.55
C VAL A 118 1.11 18.57 -10.79
N THR A 119 0.57 18.44 -12.00
CA THR A 119 -0.63 19.17 -12.47
C THR A 119 -1.90 18.95 -11.62
N TYR A 120 -1.93 17.89 -10.82
CA TYR A 120 -3.03 17.55 -9.93
C TYR A 120 -2.63 17.62 -8.44
N TRP A 121 -1.57 18.38 -8.12
CA TRP A 121 -1.05 18.46 -6.75
C TRP A 121 -2.09 18.99 -5.76
N ASP A 122 -2.79 20.05 -6.10
CA ASP A 122 -3.80 20.66 -5.21
C ASP A 122 -4.95 19.67 -4.95
N GLU A 123 -5.41 18.95 -5.96
CA GLU A 123 -6.48 17.96 -5.81
C GLU A 123 -6.06 16.77 -4.95
N ILE A 124 -4.83 16.27 -5.13
CA ILE A 124 -4.37 15.10 -4.36
C ILE A 124 -4.09 15.46 -2.90
N THR A 125 -3.59 16.65 -2.61
CA THR A 125 -3.39 17.12 -1.23
C THR A 125 -4.72 17.33 -0.51
N GLU A 126 -5.75 17.83 -1.21
CA GLU A 126 -7.13 17.86 -0.68
C GLU A 126 -7.63 16.45 -0.34
N ILE A 127 -7.36 15.46 -1.19
CA ILE A 127 -7.73 14.06 -0.93
C ILE A 127 -6.93 13.49 0.26
N PHE A 128 -5.65 13.81 0.41
CA PHE A 128 -4.84 13.40 1.56
C PHE A 128 -5.42 13.93 2.88
N ASP A 129 -5.78 15.21 2.92
CA ASP A 129 -6.39 15.84 4.11
C ASP A 129 -7.79 15.27 4.40
N TRP A 130 -8.59 15.03 3.35
CA TRP A 130 -9.88 14.37 3.46
C TRP A 130 -9.77 12.96 4.03
N ALA A 131 -8.79 12.18 3.57
CA ALA A 131 -8.58 10.81 4.05
C ALA A 131 -8.34 10.76 5.57
N ARG A 132 -7.69 11.77 6.15
CA ARG A 132 -7.44 11.83 7.59
C ARG A 132 -8.69 11.87 8.47
N THR A 133 -9.81 12.29 7.94
CA THR A 133 -11.09 12.46 8.66
C THR A 133 -12.21 11.54 8.16
N HIS A 134 -12.04 10.93 6.99
CA HIS A 134 -13.07 10.11 6.34
C HIS A 134 -12.65 8.64 6.17
N VAL A 135 -11.41 8.30 6.48
CA VAL A 135 -10.87 6.95 6.31
C VAL A 135 -10.22 6.49 7.62
N THR A 136 -10.48 5.23 8.02
CA THR A 136 -9.86 4.67 9.22
C THR A 136 -8.36 4.46 9.03
N SER A 137 -7.93 3.81 7.94
CA SER A 137 -6.52 3.59 7.64
C SER A 137 -6.22 3.76 6.16
N THR A 138 -5.15 4.50 5.84
CA THR A 138 -4.70 4.77 4.47
C THR A 138 -3.33 4.16 4.21
N LEU A 139 -3.23 3.41 3.11
CA LEU A 139 -1.99 2.82 2.61
C LEU A 139 -1.52 3.61 1.38
N TYR A 140 -0.44 4.37 1.55
CA TYR A 140 0.21 5.12 0.47
C TYR A 140 1.33 4.28 -0.14
N ILE A 141 1.37 4.15 -1.47
CA ILE A 141 2.34 3.29 -2.18
C ILE A 141 3.23 4.13 -3.09
N CYS A 142 4.54 3.87 -3.05
CA CYS A 142 5.59 4.43 -3.91
C CYS A 142 5.58 5.96 -3.92
N TRP A 143 5.28 6.60 -5.06
CA TRP A 143 5.20 8.05 -5.18
C TRP A 143 4.19 8.66 -4.20
N ALA A 144 3.02 8.05 -4.02
CA ALA A 144 2.04 8.53 -3.06
C ALA A 144 2.58 8.49 -1.63
N ALA A 145 3.41 7.50 -1.27
CA ALA A 145 4.07 7.46 0.03
C ALA A 145 5.01 8.65 0.23
N GLN A 146 5.81 8.99 -0.77
CA GLN A 146 6.69 10.16 -0.74
C GLN A 146 5.89 11.46 -0.69
N ALA A 147 4.82 11.57 -1.48
CA ALA A 147 3.94 12.74 -1.53
C ALA A 147 3.19 12.98 -0.20
N GLY A 148 2.66 11.90 0.40
CA GLY A 148 1.99 11.95 1.70
C GLY A 148 2.95 12.29 2.84
N LEU A 149 4.15 11.73 2.84
CA LEU A 149 5.22 12.06 3.80
C LEU A 149 5.64 13.54 3.67
N TYR A 150 5.75 14.05 2.45
CA TYR A 150 6.05 15.46 2.21
C TYR A 150 4.92 16.36 2.67
N HIS A 151 3.68 16.12 2.21
CA HIS A 151 2.53 16.96 2.51
C HIS A 151 2.22 17.04 4.01
N HIS A 152 2.22 15.89 4.68
CA HIS A 152 1.78 15.81 6.08
C HIS A 152 2.90 16.07 7.09
N TYR A 153 4.15 15.75 6.72
CA TYR A 153 5.26 15.70 7.69
C TYR A 153 6.50 16.47 7.24
N GLY A 154 6.47 17.09 6.05
CA GLY A 154 7.60 17.85 5.52
C GLY A 154 8.83 17.01 5.19
N VAL A 155 8.68 15.68 5.03
CA VAL A 155 9.79 14.79 4.66
C VAL A 155 10.08 14.94 3.16
N PRO A 156 11.28 15.43 2.77
CA PRO A 156 11.61 15.63 1.37
C PRO A 156 11.92 14.33 0.64
N LYS A 157 11.79 14.35 -0.67
CA LYS A 157 12.34 13.30 -1.55
C LYS A 157 13.67 13.75 -2.14
N TYR A 158 14.50 12.77 -2.49
CA TYR A 158 15.81 12.99 -3.11
C TYR A 158 15.94 12.17 -4.39
N PRO A 159 16.60 12.71 -5.45
CA PRO A 159 16.87 11.94 -6.64
C PRO A 159 17.91 10.86 -6.35
N LEU A 160 17.71 9.66 -6.89
CA LEU A 160 18.70 8.60 -6.93
C LEU A 160 19.69 8.86 -8.06
N LYS A 161 20.93 8.39 -7.91
CA LYS A 161 21.94 8.45 -8.96
C LYS A 161 21.56 7.60 -10.18
N GLU A 162 20.94 6.47 -9.92
CA GLU A 162 20.49 5.48 -10.90
C GLU A 162 19.09 5.01 -10.55
N LYS A 163 18.32 4.57 -11.55
CA LYS A 163 17.01 3.97 -11.34
C LYS A 163 17.14 2.76 -10.42
N MET A 164 16.44 2.77 -9.30
CA MET A 164 16.29 1.59 -8.47
C MET A 164 15.30 0.64 -9.16
N PHE A 165 15.81 -0.50 -9.64
CA PHE A 165 15.04 -1.43 -10.44
C PHE A 165 15.39 -2.89 -10.10
N GLY A 166 14.45 -3.61 -9.49
CA GLY A 166 14.68 -5.01 -9.10
C GLY A 166 13.99 -5.43 -7.82
N ILE A 167 14.47 -6.52 -7.25
CA ILE A 167 14.00 -7.12 -5.99
C ILE A 167 15.07 -6.92 -4.92
N PHE A 168 14.68 -6.28 -3.82
CA PHE A 168 15.59 -5.91 -2.75
C PHE A 168 15.16 -6.57 -1.44
N GLU A 169 16.15 -6.97 -0.64
CA GLU A 169 15.93 -7.49 0.70
C GLU A 169 15.70 -6.35 1.68
N HIS A 170 14.72 -6.52 2.56
CA HIS A 170 14.35 -5.57 3.60
C HIS A 170 14.36 -6.26 4.95
N ARG A 171 14.63 -5.49 6.00
CA ARG A 171 14.58 -5.94 7.39
C ARG A 171 13.39 -5.35 8.11
N VAL A 172 12.78 -6.17 8.95
CA VAL A 172 11.78 -5.72 9.91
C VAL A 172 12.52 -5.06 11.09
N LEU A 173 12.17 -3.81 11.40
CA LEU A 173 12.74 -3.07 12.53
C LEU A 173 11.92 -3.23 13.80
N GLU A 174 10.61 -3.46 13.66
CA GLU A 174 9.65 -3.63 14.74
C GLU A 174 8.97 -5.01 14.63
N PRO A 175 9.64 -6.11 15.00
CA PRO A 175 9.17 -7.48 14.73
C PRO A 175 7.86 -7.85 15.43
N PHE A 176 7.50 -7.16 16.51
CA PHE A 176 6.24 -7.38 17.22
C PHE A 176 5.09 -6.50 16.74
N HIS A 177 5.34 -5.61 15.77
CA HIS A 177 4.29 -4.77 15.20
C HIS A 177 3.32 -5.60 14.35
N SER A 178 2.01 -5.42 14.56
CA SER A 178 0.95 -6.25 13.95
C SER A 178 0.98 -6.28 12.42
N ILE A 179 1.53 -5.24 11.77
CA ILE A 179 1.68 -5.21 10.30
C ILE A 179 2.63 -6.30 9.78
N PHE A 180 3.62 -6.71 10.58
CA PHE A 180 4.60 -7.75 10.24
C PHE A 180 4.26 -9.12 10.82
N ARG A 181 3.05 -9.30 11.31
CA ARG A 181 2.66 -10.61 11.81
C ARG A 181 2.82 -11.70 10.74
N GLY A 182 3.60 -12.74 11.08
CA GLY A 182 3.93 -13.84 10.18
C GLY A 182 5.02 -13.55 9.16
N PHE A 183 5.62 -12.36 9.20
CA PHE A 183 6.82 -12.06 8.43
C PHE A 183 8.05 -12.76 9.01
N ASP A 184 8.99 -13.10 8.14
CA ASP A 184 10.36 -13.40 8.54
C ASP A 184 11.11 -12.10 8.90
N ASP A 185 12.25 -12.20 9.57
CA ASP A 185 13.08 -11.03 9.93
C ASP A 185 13.55 -10.24 8.70
N CYS A 186 13.70 -10.94 7.56
CA CYS A 186 14.03 -10.38 6.26
C CYS A 186 13.00 -10.83 5.21
N PHE A 187 12.69 -9.94 4.28
CA PHE A 187 11.74 -10.20 3.19
C PHE A 187 12.12 -9.43 1.93
N TYR A 188 11.57 -9.83 0.80
CA TYR A 188 11.89 -9.23 -0.49
C TYR A 188 10.76 -8.37 -1.02
N VAL A 189 11.12 -7.23 -1.64
CA VAL A 189 10.16 -6.29 -2.24
C VAL A 189 10.63 -5.82 -3.61
N PRO A 190 9.75 -5.75 -4.62
CA PRO A 190 10.01 -5.07 -5.88
C PRO A 190 10.12 -3.55 -5.70
N HIS A 191 11.10 -2.95 -6.38
CA HIS A 191 11.21 -1.50 -6.50
C HIS A 191 11.40 -1.07 -7.95
N ILE A 192 10.70 0.00 -8.33
CA ILE A 192 10.90 0.76 -9.57
C ILE A 192 10.76 2.24 -9.21
N ARG A 193 11.86 2.95 -9.05
CA ARG A 193 11.82 4.37 -8.67
C ARG A 193 13.12 5.11 -8.99
N HIS A 194 13.02 6.43 -9.18
CA HIS A 194 14.13 7.35 -9.40
C HIS A 194 14.39 8.28 -8.20
N THR A 195 13.56 8.18 -7.17
CA THR A 195 13.65 9.03 -5.97
C THR A 195 13.56 8.19 -4.70
N GLU A 196 14.00 8.77 -3.59
CA GLU A 196 13.95 8.17 -2.26
C GLU A 196 13.55 9.18 -1.19
N VAL A 197 13.07 8.68 -0.06
CA VAL A 197 13.06 9.37 1.23
C VAL A 197 14.17 8.81 2.10
N ARG A 198 14.78 9.63 2.95
CA ARG A 198 15.91 9.20 3.76
C ARG A 198 15.51 8.86 5.18
N ARG A 199 16.18 7.86 5.72
CA ARG A 199 16.01 7.42 7.11
C ARG A 199 16.13 8.57 8.11
N GLU A 200 17.16 9.39 7.94
CA GLU A 200 17.44 10.51 8.84
C GLU A 200 16.31 11.58 8.86
N ASP A 201 15.58 11.75 7.75
CA ASP A 201 14.47 12.69 7.70
C ASP A 201 13.20 12.11 8.32
N ILE A 202 12.95 10.81 8.15
CA ILE A 202 11.86 10.11 8.88
C ILE A 202 12.09 10.21 10.40
N LEU A 203 13.30 9.93 10.87
CA LEU A 203 13.63 9.92 12.29
C LEU A 203 13.61 11.31 12.97
N LYS A 204 13.65 12.40 12.19
CA LYS A 204 13.49 13.77 12.72
C LYS A 204 12.05 14.11 13.07
N VAL A 205 11.08 13.35 12.57
CA VAL A 205 9.64 13.58 12.77
C VAL A 205 9.13 12.65 13.86
N PRO A 206 8.80 13.17 15.07
CA PRO A 206 8.41 12.33 16.21
C PRO A 206 7.11 11.52 15.97
N GLU A 207 6.25 11.99 15.07
CA GLU A 207 4.98 11.35 14.72
C GLU A 207 5.15 10.14 13.80
N LEU A 208 6.35 9.98 13.18
CA LEU A 208 6.65 8.89 12.27
C LEU A 208 7.39 7.75 12.99
N THR A 209 6.97 6.54 12.73
CA THR A 209 7.68 5.33 13.14
C THR A 209 8.24 4.64 11.91
N LEU A 210 9.55 4.45 11.84
CA LEU A 210 10.19 3.67 10.79
C LEU A 210 10.04 2.18 11.12
N LEU A 211 9.36 1.43 10.26
CA LEU A 211 8.99 0.05 10.49
C LEU A 211 9.89 -0.95 9.76
N SER A 212 10.38 -0.58 8.57
CA SER A 212 11.23 -1.46 7.76
C SER A 212 12.10 -0.66 6.78
N GLU A 213 13.31 -1.19 6.53
CA GLU A 213 14.28 -0.62 5.62
C GLU A 213 15.15 -1.70 4.94
N SER A 214 15.88 -1.30 3.92
CA SER A 214 16.88 -2.09 3.19
C SER A 214 18.21 -1.38 3.20
N GLU A 215 19.31 -2.14 3.23
CA GLU A 215 20.66 -1.60 3.04
C GLU A 215 20.83 -1.02 1.62
N ASP A 216 20.26 -1.70 0.62
CA ASP A 216 20.36 -1.32 -0.79
C ASP A 216 19.26 -0.35 -1.25
N ALA A 217 18.03 -0.52 -0.73
CA ALA A 217 16.86 0.23 -1.19
C ALA A 217 16.38 1.31 -0.19
N GLY A 218 17.03 1.49 0.95
CA GLY A 218 16.68 2.51 1.94
C GLY A 218 15.34 2.24 2.64
N VAL A 219 14.62 3.31 2.99
CA VAL A 219 13.32 3.23 3.69
C VAL A 219 12.31 2.47 2.86
N TYR A 220 11.69 1.45 3.46
CA TYR A 220 10.57 0.73 2.86
C TYR A 220 9.23 1.14 3.43
N MET A 221 9.10 1.11 4.75
CA MET A 221 7.82 1.40 5.40
C MET A 221 7.98 2.32 6.61
N ALA A 222 7.20 3.39 6.61
CA ALA A 222 6.96 4.22 7.77
C ALA A 222 5.46 4.25 8.10
N MET A 223 5.13 4.56 9.35
CA MET A 223 3.77 4.63 9.85
C MET A 223 3.58 5.89 10.68
N ALA A 224 2.36 6.41 10.68
CA ALA A 224 1.93 7.49 11.55
C ALA A 224 0.53 7.25 12.14
N ARG A 225 0.17 8.07 13.13
CA ARG A 225 -1.16 8.12 13.74
C ARG A 225 -1.66 6.75 14.23
N GLY A 226 -0.75 5.90 14.76
CA GLY A 226 -1.10 4.58 15.30
C GLY A 226 -1.61 3.59 14.26
N GLY A 227 -1.17 3.70 13.00
CA GLY A 227 -1.60 2.80 11.90
C GLY A 227 -2.74 3.35 11.05
N ARG A 228 -3.11 4.60 11.26
CA ARG A 228 -4.04 5.29 10.34
C ARG A 228 -3.39 5.71 9.02
N GLU A 229 -2.06 5.77 8.99
CA GLU A 229 -1.28 6.12 7.80
C GLU A 229 -0.07 5.19 7.69
N PHE A 230 0.03 4.47 6.56
CA PHE A 230 1.19 3.66 6.19
C PHE A 230 1.78 4.19 4.89
N PHE A 231 3.08 4.41 4.89
CA PHE A 231 3.85 4.91 3.74
C PHE A 231 4.82 3.83 3.29
N VAL A 232 4.54 3.22 2.13
CA VAL A 232 5.26 2.07 1.58
C VAL A 232 5.94 2.48 0.29
N THR A 233 7.26 2.51 0.24
CA THR A 233 8.02 3.02 -0.92
C THR A 233 8.22 2.01 -2.04
N GLY A 234 8.04 0.72 -1.76
CA GLY A 234 8.15 -0.38 -2.73
C GLY A 234 6.81 -0.85 -3.25
N HIS A 235 6.83 -1.87 -4.09
CA HIS A 235 5.68 -2.36 -4.83
C HIS A 235 5.39 -3.83 -4.53
N SER A 236 4.92 -4.12 -3.31
CA SER A 236 4.53 -5.49 -2.93
C SER A 236 3.36 -6.03 -3.76
N GLU A 237 2.55 -5.15 -4.36
CA GLU A 237 1.39 -5.50 -5.18
C GLU A 237 1.75 -6.06 -6.57
N TYR A 238 2.97 -5.85 -7.05
CA TYR A 238 3.35 -6.20 -8.41
C TYR A 238 3.20 -7.69 -8.72
N SER A 239 2.64 -7.95 -9.91
CA SER A 239 2.58 -9.30 -10.49
C SER A 239 4.00 -9.80 -10.84
N PRO A 240 4.17 -11.13 -11.00
CA PRO A 240 5.47 -11.70 -11.36
C PRO A 240 6.13 -11.08 -12.58
N LEU A 241 5.36 -10.65 -13.57
CA LEU A 241 5.87 -10.18 -14.88
C LEU A 241 5.96 -8.65 -14.99
N THR A 242 5.62 -7.88 -13.97
CA THR A 242 5.59 -6.41 -14.06
C THR A 242 6.95 -5.83 -14.40
N LEU A 243 8.03 -6.29 -13.73
CA LEU A 243 9.38 -5.80 -14.00
C LEU A 243 9.91 -6.27 -15.38
N ASP A 244 9.58 -7.50 -15.78
CA ASP A 244 9.96 -8.03 -17.10
C ASP A 244 9.30 -7.23 -18.22
N THR A 245 8.01 -6.92 -18.07
CA THR A 245 7.26 -6.10 -19.04
C THR A 245 7.88 -4.71 -19.18
N GLU A 246 8.28 -4.08 -18.08
CA GLU A 246 8.93 -2.79 -18.11
C GLU A 246 10.32 -2.86 -18.74
N TYR A 247 11.12 -3.86 -18.35
CA TYR A 247 12.46 -4.08 -18.89
C TYR A 247 12.42 -4.28 -20.41
N ARG A 248 11.59 -5.20 -20.93
CA ARG A 248 11.46 -5.48 -22.35
C ARG A 248 10.91 -4.27 -23.13
N ARG A 249 9.89 -3.58 -22.58
CA ARG A 249 9.33 -2.37 -23.17
C ARG A 249 10.41 -1.28 -23.38
N ASP A 250 11.27 -1.07 -22.40
CA ASP A 250 12.26 0.00 -22.46
C ASP A 250 13.44 -0.42 -23.37
N LEU A 251 13.81 -1.71 -23.39
CA LEU A 251 14.76 -2.25 -24.39
C LEU A 251 14.25 -2.08 -25.82
N ASP A 252 12.99 -2.41 -26.09
CA ASP A 252 12.37 -2.28 -27.41
C ASP A 252 12.33 -0.83 -27.90
N LYS A 253 12.27 0.12 -26.97
CA LYS A 253 12.34 1.56 -27.25
C LYS A 253 13.76 2.09 -27.38
N GLY A 254 14.78 1.26 -27.17
CA GLY A 254 16.19 1.66 -27.17
C GLY A 254 16.55 2.59 -26.01
N LEU A 255 15.79 2.57 -24.91
CA LEU A 255 16.08 3.37 -23.74
C LEU A 255 17.19 2.70 -22.90
N PRO A 256 18.05 3.50 -22.25
CA PRO A 256 19.04 2.95 -21.33
C PRO A 256 18.34 2.38 -20.09
N ILE A 257 18.29 1.06 -20.02
CA ILE A 257 17.74 0.34 -18.87
C ILE A 257 18.67 -0.80 -18.50
N GLU A 258 18.95 -0.94 -17.22
CA GLU A 258 19.66 -2.10 -16.66
C GLU A 258 18.68 -3.23 -16.39
N MET A 259 19.19 -4.45 -16.42
CA MET A 259 18.42 -5.63 -16.02
C MET A 259 17.99 -5.52 -14.56
N PRO A 260 16.72 -5.85 -14.21
CA PRO A 260 16.26 -5.73 -12.83
C PRO A 260 17.06 -6.66 -11.90
N ARG A 261 17.61 -6.08 -10.82
CA ARG A 261 18.45 -6.80 -9.86
C ARG A 261 17.68 -7.91 -9.16
N ASN A 262 18.30 -9.08 -8.97
CA ASN A 262 17.77 -10.22 -8.21
C ASN A 262 16.40 -10.72 -8.67
N TYR A 263 16.02 -10.46 -9.91
CA TYR A 263 14.68 -10.71 -10.42
C TYR A 263 14.60 -11.99 -11.26
N TYR A 264 15.55 -12.22 -12.18
CA TYR A 264 15.53 -13.41 -13.01
C TYR A 264 16.26 -14.59 -12.36
N ILE A 265 15.79 -15.80 -12.66
CA ILE A 265 16.48 -17.04 -12.30
C ILE A 265 17.88 -17.04 -12.93
N ASP A 266 18.92 -17.23 -12.12
CA ASP A 266 20.33 -17.22 -12.54
C ASP A 266 20.75 -15.93 -13.30
N ASN A 267 20.05 -14.80 -13.09
CA ASN A 267 20.21 -13.54 -13.84
C ASN A 267 20.03 -13.70 -15.36
N ASP A 268 19.19 -14.63 -15.79
CA ASP A 268 18.92 -14.93 -17.20
C ASP A 268 17.45 -14.58 -17.53
N PRO A 269 17.19 -13.54 -18.36
CA PRO A 269 15.83 -13.14 -18.73
C PRO A 269 15.03 -14.23 -19.43
N GLU A 270 15.69 -15.20 -20.08
CA GLU A 270 15.00 -16.31 -20.77
C GLU A 270 14.47 -17.37 -19.78
N LYS A 271 14.97 -17.40 -18.55
CA LYS A 271 14.50 -18.30 -17.50
C LYS A 271 13.31 -17.75 -16.72
N GLY A 272 12.94 -16.48 -16.94
CA GLY A 272 11.83 -15.82 -16.29
C GLY A 272 12.11 -15.40 -14.83
N PRO A 273 11.09 -14.81 -14.16
CA PRO A 273 11.25 -14.21 -12.84
C PRO A 273 11.32 -15.25 -11.72
N LEU A 274 12.16 -14.99 -10.72
CA LEU A 274 12.20 -15.67 -9.43
C LEU A 274 11.34 -14.89 -8.42
N VAL A 275 10.10 -15.30 -8.25
CA VAL A 275 9.16 -14.60 -7.35
C VAL A 275 9.45 -14.94 -5.88
N ARG A 276 9.90 -13.95 -5.11
CA ARG A 276 10.26 -14.08 -3.68
C ARG A 276 9.48 -13.16 -2.74
N TRP A 277 8.55 -12.33 -3.26
CA TRP A 277 7.80 -11.34 -2.48
C TRP A 277 6.33 -11.68 -2.25
N ARG A 278 5.77 -12.66 -2.97
CA ARG A 278 4.34 -12.97 -2.97
C ARG A 278 3.77 -13.29 -1.59
N ALA A 279 4.46 -14.10 -0.80
CA ALA A 279 4.00 -14.48 0.54
C ALA A 279 3.88 -13.26 1.45
N HIS A 280 4.95 -12.45 1.51
CA HIS A 280 4.99 -11.25 2.34
C HIS A 280 4.03 -10.16 1.84
N ALA A 281 3.81 -10.04 0.53
CA ALA A 281 2.78 -9.17 -0.03
C ALA A 281 1.37 -9.54 0.48
N ASN A 282 1.03 -10.83 0.43
CA ASN A 282 -0.25 -11.30 0.96
C ASN A 282 -0.38 -11.06 2.47
N LEU A 283 0.69 -11.28 3.23
CA LEU A 283 0.70 -10.99 4.67
C LEU A 283 0.52 -9.50 4.95
N LEU A 284 1.23 -8.63 4.23
CA LEU A 284 1.11 -7.19 4.38
C LEU A 284 -0.34 -6.71 4.24
N PHE A 285 -0.98 -7.05 3.12
CA PHE A 285 -2.35 -6.62 2.84
C PHE A 285 -3.36 -7.28 3.79
N SER A 286 -3.19 -8.55 4.13
CA SER A 286 -4.03 -9.25 5.10
C SER A 286 -3.90 -8.64 6.51
N ASN A 287 -2.68 -8.32 6.95
CA ASN A 287 -2.44 -7.70 8.25
C ASN A 287 -2.99 -6.28 8.29
N TRP A 288 -2.79 -5.49 7.23
CA TRP A 288 -3.37 -4.16 7.13
C TRP A 288 -4.90 -4.20 7.22
N LEU A 289 -5.56 -5.05 6.40
CA LEU A 289 -7.01 -5.20 6.43
C LEU A 289 -7.53 -5.66 7.80
N ASN A 290 -6.83 -6.61 8.44
CA ASN A 290 -7.30 -7.19 9.69
C ASN A 290 -7.06 -6.26 10.87
N TYR A 291 -5.82 -5.75 11.05
CA TYR A 291 -5.43 -5.06 12.28
C TYR A 291 -5.65 -3.55 12.24
N PHE A 292 -5.61 -2.91 11.08
CA PHE A 292 -5.66 -1.45 10.94
C PHE A 292 -6.90 -0.93 10.22
N VAL A 293 -7.61 -1.82 9.51
CA VAL A 293 -8.90 -1.49 8.90
C VAL A 293 -10.03 -2.10 9.72
N TYR A 294 -10.14 -3.43 9.77
CA TYR A 294 -11.28 -4.11 10.37
C TYR A 294 -11.38 -3.90 11.89
N GLN A 295 -10.26 -4.01 12.62
CA GLN A 295 -10.27 -3.90 14.09
C GLN A 295 -10.41 -2.47 14.58
N GLU A 296 -9.90 -1.48 13.82
CA GLU A 296 -9.89 -0.07 14.19
C GLU A 296 -11.14 0.68 13.69
N THR A 297 -11.80 0.18 12.66
CA THR A 297 -13.03 0.79 12.16
C THR A 297 -14.15 0.72 13.19
N PRO A 298 -14.83 1.86 13.49
CA PRO A 298 -16.00 1.86 14.34
C PRO A 298 -17.15 1.07 13.69
N TYR A 299 -18.00 0.46 14.51
CA TYR A 299 -19.17 -0.28 14.03
C TYR A 299 -20.05 0.59 13.11
N ASN A 300 -20.32 1.81 13.53
CA ASN A 300 -20.96 2.80 12.66
C ASN A 300 -19.89 3.61 11.93
N ILE A 301 -19.80 3.42 10.61
CA ILE A 301 -18.80 4.09 9.77
C ILE A 301 -18.84 5.62 9.87
N ASN A 302 -19.98 6.20 10.24
CA ASN A 302 -20.12 7.65 10.42
C ASN A 302 -19.35 8.19 11.64
N ASP A 303 -18.93 7.32 12.55
CA ASP A 303 -18.18 7.69 13.76
C ASP A 303 -16.67 7.79 13.48
N ILE A 304 -16.18 7.55 12.27
CA ILE A 304 -14.79 7.81 11.85
C ILE A 304 -14.50 9.32 11.99
N GLN A 305 -13.38 9.64 12.69
CA GLN A 305 -12.94 11.02 12.99
C GLN A 305 -11.55 11.29 12.43
#